data_cc29d7d628c435f57893453d23304e65
#
_entry.id   cc29d7d628c435f57893453d23304e65
#
_cell.length_a   1.000
_cell.length_b   1.000
_cell.length_c   1.000
_cell.angle_alpha   90.00
_cell.angle_beta   90.00
_cell.angle_gamma   90.00
#
_symmetry.space_group_name_H-M   'P 1'
#
loop_
_entity.id
_entity.type
_entity.pdbx_description
1 polymer ?
#
loop_
_entity_poly.entity_id
_entity_poly.type
_entity_poly.pdbx_seq_one_letter_code
_entity_poly.pdbx_strand_id
1 'polypeptide(L)'
;CIFVKILSKKGITKIDYRMKNLKERILELKKEKNAVILAHYYQEADIQDVADYVGDSLGLSQEAMKVDADIILFAGVHFMAETAKILNPSKKVILPDLKAGCSLAESCPPEDFKKFTEAHPDHIVITYVNCSAEVKALTDIVVTSANAVKIVNSIPKDKPIIFAPDKNLGKYVMEQTGRKMLLWDGSCVVHEAFSLDKLIALY
;
A
#
# COMPACT_ATOMS: atom_id res chain seq x y z
N CYS A 1 -13.79 -4.51 -4.85
CA CYS A 1 -13.80 -5.55 -5.88
C CYS A 1 -15.21 -5.85 -6.39
N ILE A 2 -15.79 -4.96 -7.18
CA ILE A 2 -17.04 -5.26 -7.91
C ILE A 2 -16.88 -4.74 -9.33
N PHE A 3 -16.38 -5.58 -10.21
CA PHE A 3 -16.62 -5.51 -11.65
C PHE A 3 -16.57 -6.94 -12.19
N VAL A 4 -17.67 -7.67 -12.10
CA VAL A 4 -17.85 -8.92 -12.87
C VAL A 4 -19.29 -9.11 -13.23
N LYS A 5 -19.44 -9.45 -14.50
CA LYS A 5 -20.54 -10.09 -15.22
C LYS A 5 -21.48 -9.19 -15.99
N ILE A 6 -21.16 -9.02 -17.26
CA ILE A 6 -22.17 -9.21 -18.33
C ILE A 6 -21.45 -9.94 -19.49
N LEU A 7 -21.58 -11.25 -19.55
CA LEU A 7 -21.21 -12.05 -20.72
C LEU A 7 -22.47 -12.45 -21.47
N SER A 8 -22.69 -11.88 -22.64
CA SER A 8 -23.51 -12.51 -23.67
C SER A 8 -22.67 -12.65 -24.93
N LYS A 9 -22.72 -13.84 -25.55
CA LYS A 9 -21.85 -14.27 -26.65
C LYS A 9 -21.90 -13.43 -27.95
N LYS A 10 -22.66 -12.34 -28.00
CA LYS A 10 -22.74 -11.41 -29.14
C LYS A 10 -22.08 -10.05 -28.85
N GLY A 11 -21.52 -9.84 -27.67
CA GLY A 11 -20.93 -8.57 -27.22
C GLY A 11 -19.39 -8.51 -27.27
N ILE A 12 -18.71 -9.63 -27.49
CA ILE A 12 -17.25 -9.74 -27.38
C ILE A 12 -16.53 -8.80 -28.36
N THR A 13 -16.96 -8.72 -29.61
CA THR A 13 -16.34 -7.88 -30.62
C THR A 13 -16.48 -6.37 -30.38
N LYS A 14 -17.59 -5.95 -29.75
CA LYS A 14 -17.85 -4.52 -29.46
C LYS A 14 -17.14 -4.08 -28.18
N ILE A 15 -17.00 -4.96 -27.22
CA ILE A 15 -16.24 -4.73 -25.98
C ILE A 15 -14.75 -4.70 -26.29
N ASP A 16 -14.24 -5.62 -27.09
CA ASP A 16 -12.83 -5.71 -27.48
C ASP A 16 -12.38 -4.47 -28.28
N TYR A 17 -13.19 -4.01 -29.23
CA TYR A 17 -12.96 -2.79 -29.99
C TYR A 17 -12.99 -1.53 -29.08
N ARG A 18 -13.90 -1.49 -28.10
CA ARG A 18 -14.02 -0.38 -27.15
C ARG A 18 -12.85 -0.34 -26.18
N MET A 19 -12.38 -1.49 -25.72
CA MET A 19 -11.21 -1.62 -24.84
C MET A 19 -9.91 -1.24 -25.56
N LYS A 20 -9.75 -1.65 -26.81
CA LYS A 20 -8.60 -1.27 -27.64
C LYS A 20 -8.54 0.24 -27.85
N ASN A 21 -9.67 0.87 -28.16
CA ASN A 21 -9.76 2.33 -28.30
C ASN A 21 -9.48 3.04 -26.95
N LEU A 22 -9.92 2.48 -25.82
CA LEU A 22 -9.67 3.04 -24.49
C LEU A 22 -8.18 2.97 -24.12
N LYS A 23 -7.52 1.86 -24.40
CA LYS A 23 -6.07 1.69 -24.17
C LYS A 23 -5.27 2.71 -24.97
N GLU A 24 -5.55 2.84 -26.26
CA GLU A 24 -4.91 3.83 -27.12
C GLU A 24 -5.11 5.26 -26.59
N ARG A 25 -6.34 5.59 -26.17
CA ARG A 25 -6.66 6.91 -25.62
C ARG A 25 -5.98 7.19 -24.29
N ILE A 26 -5.83 6.18 -23.40
CA ILE A 26 -5.04 6.30 -22.16
C ILE A 26 -3.58 6.61 -22.48
N LEU A 27 -2.98 5.88 -23.43
CA LEU A 27 -1.58 6.09 -23.82
C LEU A 27 -1.34 7.45 -24.46
N GLU A 28 -2.30 7.98 -25.23
CA GLU A 28 -2.26 9.35 -25.77
C GLU A 28 -2.31 10.39 -24.63
N LEU A 29 -3.30 10.29 -23.75
CA LEU A 29 -3.45 11.19 -22.60
C LEU A 29 -2.24 11.19 -21.68
N LYS A 30 -1.64 10.02 -21.47
CA LYS A 30 -0.41 9.88 -20.69
C LYS A 30 0.72 10.74 -21.26
N LYS A 31 0.91 10.70 -22.57
CA LYS A 31 1.92 11.54 -23.26
C LYS A 31 1.54 13.03 -23.23
N GLU A 32 0.27 13.33 -23.56
CA GLU A 32 -0.25 14.72 -23.59
C GLU A 32 -0.10 15.43 -22.24
N LYS A 33 -0.28 14.69 -21.14
CA LYS A 33 -0.28 15.23 -19.76
C LYS A 33 1.07 15.09 -19.06
N ASN A 34 2.10 14.59 -19.71
CA ASN A 34 3.37 14.21 -19.08
C ASN A 34 3.13 13.38 -17.81
N ALA A 35 2.39 12.29 -17.97
CA ALA A 35 1.96 11.44 -16.86
C ALA A 35 2.61 10.06 -16.93
N VAL A 36 2.89 9.50 -15.74
CA VAL A 36 3.31 8.10 -15.55
C VAL A 36 2.20 7.34 -14.84
N ILE A 37 2.00 6.09 -15.23
CA ILE A 37 1.05 5.17 -14.58
C ILE A 37 1.85 4.12 -13.80
N LEU A 38 1.64 4.09 -12.48
CA LEU A 38 2.18 3.09 -11.57
C LEU A 38 1.05 2.15 -11.16
N ALA A 39 1.16 0.86 -11.44
CA ALA A 39 0.14 -0.13 -11.11
C ALA A 39 0.66 -1.14 -10.09
N HIS A 40 -0.12 -1.34 -9.02
CA HIS A 40 0.17 -2.44 -8.11
C HIS A 40 -0.14 -3.77 -8.81
N TYR A 41 0.68 -4.80 -8.58
CA TYR A 41 0.52 -6.10 -9.25
C TYR A 41 -0.77 -6.86 -8.88
N TYR A 42 -1.60 -6.35 -7.97
CA TYR A 42 -2.96 -6.84 -7.72
C TYR A 42 -4.00 -6.33 -8.72
N GLN A 43 -3.62 -5.36 -9.56
CA GLN A 43 -4.55 -4.80 -10.54
C GLN A 43 -4.85 -5.80 -11.66
N GLU A 44 -6.02 -5.62 -12.29
CA GLU A 44 -6.40 -6.38 -13.48
C GLU A 44 -5.36 -6.23 -14.59
N ALA A 45 -5.19 -7.27 -15.41
CA ALA A 45 -4.19 -7.32 -16.48
C ALA A 45 -4.27 -6.11 -17.43
N ASP A 46 -5.49 -5.69 -17.80
CA ASP A 46 -5.71 -4.53 -18.68
C ASP A 46 -5.16 -3.21 -18.09
N ILE A 47 -5.16 -3.08 -16.74
CA ILE A 47 -4.58 -1.93 -16.04
C ILE A 47 -3.06 -2.04 -16.04
N GLN A 48 -2.53 -3.22 -15.77
CA GLN A 48 -1.09 -3.47 -15.81
C GLN A 48 -0.52 -3.22 -17.21
N ASP A 49 -1.26 -3.57 -18.26
CA ASP A 49 -0.88 -3.39 -19.66
C ASP A 49 -0.67 -1.93 -20.10
N VAL A 50 -1.32 -0.97 -19.43
CA VAL A 50 -1.15 0.48 -19.72
C VAL A 50 -0.19 1.16 -18.75
N ALA A 51 0.26 0.46 -17.71
CA ALA A 51 1.18 0.96 -16.71
C ALA A 51 2.61 1.08 -17.28
N ASP A 52 3.36 2.06 -16.77
CA ASP A 52 4.80 2.18 -17.03
C ASP A 52 5.60 1.28 -16.11
N TYR A 53 5.11 1.09 -14.88
CA TYR A 53 5.72 0.25 -13.87
C TYR A 53 4.66 -0.55 -13.14
N VAL A 54 4.94 -1.83 -12.95
CA VAL A 54 4.12 -2.75 -12.16
C VAL A 54 4.97 -3.28 -11.01
N GLY A 55 4.47 -3.23 -9.78
CA GLY A 55 5.26 -3.65 -8.62
C GLY A 55 4.46 -3.67 -7.32
N ASP A 56 5.20 -3.84 -6.23
CA ASP A 56 4.68 -3.70 -4.87
C ASP A 56 4.64 -2.23 -4.41
N SER A 57 4.11 -2.00 -3.21
CA SER A 57 3.93 -0.66 -2.65
C SER A 57 5.25 0.12 -2.51
N LEU A 58 6.33 -0.55 -2.10
CA LEU A 58 7.62 0.09 -1.90
C LEU A 58 8.33 0.34 -3.23
N GLY A 59 8.38 -0.67 -4.09
CA GLY A 59 9.00 -0.57 -5.41
C GLY A 59 8.38 0.54 -6.25
N LEU A 60 7.04 0.62 -6.29
CA LEU A 60 6.33 1.69 -7.00
C LEU A 60 6.60 3.07 -6.40
N SER A 61 6.69 3.19 -5.08
CA SER A 61 7.02 4.46 -4.43
C SER A 61 8.45 4.92 -4.74
N GLN A 62 9.40 3.98 -4.84
CA GLN A 62 10.77 4.26 -5.26
C GLN A 62 10.86 4.64 -6.74
N GLU A 63 10.11 3.96 -7.61
CA GLU A 63 10.02 4.33 -9.03
C GLU A 63 9.40 5.73 -9.20
N ALA A 64 8.38 6.06 -8.40
CA ALA A 64 7.77 7.38 -8.40
C ALA A 64 8.78 8.54 -8.19
N MET A 65 9.83 8.30 -7.40
CA MET A 65 10.88 9.31 -7.17
C MET A 65 11.80 9.53 -8.37
N LYS A 66 11.95 8.51 -9.23
CA LYS A 66 12.91 8.53 -10.36
C LYS A 66 12.29 9.08 -11.64
N VAL A 67 10.96 9.08 -11.75
CA VAL A 67 10.29 9.46 -13.00
C VAL A 67 10.27 10.97 -13.19
N ASP A 68 10.58 11.40 -14.42
CA ASP A 68 10.46 12.80 -14.83
C ASP A 68 9.06 13.02 -15.46
N ALA A 69 8.06 13.08 -14.59
CA ALA A 69 6.66 13.31 -14.96
C ALA A 69 6.01 14.30 -14.00
N ASP A 70 5.08 15.10 -14.50
CA ASP A 70 4.33 16.06 -13.71
C ASP A 70 3.20 15.38 -12.92
N ILE A 71 2.67 14.30 -13.48
CA ILE A 71 1.53 13.57 -12.95
C ILE A 71 1.90 12.10 -12.74
N ILE A 72 1.62 11.60 -11.54
CA ILE A 72 1.66 10.18 -11.21
C ILE A 72 0.22 9.70 -11.06
N LEU A 73 -0.25 8.83 -11.95
CA LEU A 73 -1.49 8.10 -11.78
C LEU A 73 -1.17 6.79 -11.07
N PHE A 74 -1.67 6.64 -9.85
CA PHE A 74 -1.40 5.47 -9.02
C PHE A 74 -2.59 4.51 -9.06
N ALA A 75 -2.49 3.41 -9.81
CA ALA A 75 -3.47 2.34 -9.83
C ALA A 75 -3.17 1.36 -8.66
N GLY A 76 -3.74 1.64 -7.51
CA GLY A 76 -3.55 0.92 -6.26
C GLY A 76 -4.54 1.36 -5.20
N VAL A 77 -4.19 1.19 -3.93
CA VAL A 77 -5.02 1.64 -2.80
C VAL A 77 -4.56 3.00 -2.26
N HIS A 78 -5.41 3.64 -1.48
CA HIS A 78 -5.28 5.02 -1.05
C HIS A 78 -3.93 5.33 -0.39
N PHE A 79 -3.49 4.56 0.60
CA PHE A 79 -2.23 4.80 1.31
C PHE A 79 -0.98 4.73 0.42
N MET A 80 -1.05 4.00 -0.71
CA MET A 80 0.05 3.94 -1.69
C MET A 80 0.17 5.25 -2.45
N ALA A 81 -0.96 5.82 -2.89
CA ALA A 81 -0.98 7.14 -3.53
C ALA A 81 -0.53 8.24 -2.58
N GLU A 82 -0.91 8.17 -1.30
CA GLU A 82 -0.41 9.07 -0.25
C GLU A 82 1.10 8.95 -0.07
N THR A 83 1.63 7.72 -0.01
CA THR A 83 3.09 7.49 0.07
C THR A 83 3.81 8.06 -1.15
N ALA A 84 3.28 7.84 -2.36
CA ALA A 84 3.83 8.42 -3.57
C ALA A 84 3.80 9.97 -3.52
N LYS A 85 2.75 10.57 -2.95
CA LYS A 85 2.67 12.03 -2.77
C LYS A 85 3.65 12.56 -1.74
N ILE A 86 3.86 11.88 -0.62
CA ILE A 86 4.85 12.24 0.40
C ILE A 86 6.26 12.27 -0.22
N LEU A 87 6.58 11.27 -1.02
CA LEU A 87 7.90 11.16 -1.67
C LEU A 87 8.08 12.10 -2.88
N ASN A 88 6.98 12.61 -3.43
CA ASN A 88 6.96 13.50 -4.60
C ASN A 88 6.09 14.74 -4.34
N PRO A 89 6.45 15.63 -3.42
CA PRO A 89 5.58 16.73 -2.99
C PRO A 89 5.26 17.74 -4.11
N SER A 90 6.14 17.88 -5.10
CA SER A 90 5.92 18.77 -6.25
C SER A 90 5.01 18.19 -7.33
N LYS A 91 4.90 16.85 -7.43
CA LYS A 91 4.12 16.18 -8.46
C LYS A 91 2.65 16.07 -8.10
N LYS A 92 1.78 16.05 -9.09
CA LYS A 92 0.37 15.73 -8.91
C LYS A 92 0.19 14.21 -8.87
N VAL A 93 -0.29 13.67 -7.75
CA VAL A 93 -0.65 12.26 -7.64
C VAL A 93 -2.16 12.10 -7.76
N ILE A 94 -2.58 11.19 -8.62
CA ILE A 94 -3.99 10.90 -8.92
C ILE A 94 -4.26 9.45 -8.56
N LEU A 95 -5.30 9.22 -7.77
CA LEU A 95 -5.86 7.90 -7.49
C LEU A 95 -7.19 7.77 -8.25
N PRO A 96 -7.39 6.76 -9.11
CA PRO A 96 -8.61 6.62 -9.91
C PRO A 96 -9.89 6.42 -9.08
N ASP A 97 -9.77 5.71 -7.94
CA ASP A 97 -10.86 5.51 -7.00
C ASP A 97 -10.40 5.85 -5.57
N LEU A 98 -10.90 6.95 -5.03
CA LEU A 98 -10.61 7.39 -3.65
C LEU A 98 -11.13 6.42 -2.59
N LYS A 99 -12.05 5.50 -2.95
CA LYS A 99 -12.57 4.46 -2.05
C LYS A 99 -11.75 3.16 -2.10
N ALA A 100 -10.69 3.12 -2.90
CA ALA A 100 -9.78 1.97 -2.93
C ALA A 100 -9.02 1.87 -1.59
N GLY A 101 -9.66 1.28 -0.58
CA GLY A 101 -9.18 1.15 0.80
C GLY A 101 -8.28 -0.07 1.01
N CYS A 102 -7.72 -0.13 2.21
CA CYS A 102 -6.94 -1.26 2.72
C CYS A 102 -7.37 -1.52 4.17
N SER A 103 -7.90 -2.71 4.44
CA SER A 103 -8.41 -3.07 5.77
C SER A 103 -7.35 -2.93 6.88
N LEU A 104 -6.07 -3.15 6.56
CA LEU A 104 -4.99 -2.93 7.51
C LEU A 104 -4.80 -1.43 7.81
N ALA A 105 -4.82 -0.57 6.80
CA ALA A 105 -4.72 0.87 7.02
C ALA A 105 -5.94 1.40 7.78
N GLU A 106 -7.13 0.90 7.48
CA GLU A 106 -8.39 1.24 8.15
C GLU A 106 -8.47 0.73 9.60
N SER A 107 -7.72 -0.33 9.94
CA SER A 107 -7.64 -0.85 11.31
C SER A 107 -6.84 0.05 12.27
N CYS A 108 -6.26 1.13 11.77
CA CYS A 108 -5.50 2.10 12.56
C CYS A 108 -6.00 3.52 12.30
N PRO A 109 -7.16 3.91 12.86
CA PRO A 109 -7.68 5.26 12.73
C PRO A 109 -6.72 6.30 13.33
N PRO A 110 -6.41 7.40 12.62
CA PRO A 110 -5.40 8.37 13.06
C PRO A 110 -5.67 8.99 14.43
N GLU A 111 -6.93 9.32 14.72
CA GLU A 111 -7.33 9.92 16.00
C GLU A 111 -7.11 8.98 17.21
N ASP A 112 -7.38 7.68 17.02
CA ASP A 112 -7.18 6.69 18.08
C ASP A 112 -5.69 6.34 18.21
N PHE A 113 -4.97 6.27 17.09
CA PHE A 113 -3.53 6.06 17.11
C PHE A 113 -2.80 7.24 17.78
N LYS A 114 -3.25 8.48 17.54
CA LYS A 114 -2.73 9.67 18.22
C LYS A 114 -2.85 9.54 19.74
N LYS A 115 -4.05 9.21 20.26
CA LYS A 115 -4.28 9.00 21.70
C LYS A 115 -3.38 7.90 22.26
N PHE A 116 -3.20 6.83 21.47
CA PHE A 116 -2.34 5.71 21.85
C PHE A 116 -0.87 6.13 21.96
N THR A 117 -0.33 6.89 21.02
CA THR A 117 1.06 7.37 21.06
C THR A 117 1.25 8.44 22.15
N GLU A 118 0.31 9.35 22.35
CA GLU A 118 0.35 10.36 23.41
C GLU A 118 0.33 9.74 24.83
N ALA A 119 -0.29 8.57 24.99
CA ALA A 119 -0.25 7.82 26.24
C ALA A 119 1.13 7.14 26.50
N HIS A 120 2.02 7.13 25.51
CA HIS A 120 3.32 6.46 25.56
C HIS A 120 4.43 7.35 24.99
N PRO A 121 4.66 8.55 25.54
CA PRO A 121 5.51 9.59 24.92
C PRO A 121 7.00 9.22 24.84
N ASP A 122 7.46 8.24 25.62
CA ASP A 122 8.86 7.79 25.62
C ASP A 122 9.17 6.71 24.57
N HIS A 123 8.13 6.24 23.86
CA HIS A 123 8.28 5.18 22.87
C HIS A 123 8.70 5.71 21.52
N ILE A 124 9.58 4.97 20.83
CA ILE A 124 9.84 5.15 19.40
C ILE A 124 8.68 4.53 18.62
N VAL A 125 8.02 5.33 17.80
CA VAL A 125 6.88 4.90 17.00
C VAL A 125 7.34 4.37 15.65
N ILE A 126 7.17 3.08 15.43
CA ILE A 126 7.49 2.41 14.15
C ILE A 126 6.19 1.97 13.50
N THR A 127 5.97 2.35 12.25
CA THR A 127 4.79 1.88 11.51
C THR A 127 5.16 1.16 10.22
N TYR A 128 4.42 0.12 9.94
CA TYR A 128 4.41 -0.52 8.63
C TYR A 128 3.79 0.42 7.60
N VAL A 129 4.36 0.48 6.40
CA VAL A 129 3.99 1.41 5.33
C VAL A 129 2.51 1.39 4.96
N ASN A 130 1.80 0.29 5.23
CA ASN A 130 0.36 0.12 4.99
C ASN A 130 -0.49 0.86 6.05
N CYS A 131 -0.32 2.15 6.14
CA CYS A 131 -1.09 3.05 6.99
C CYS A 131 -1.31 4.40 6.28
N SER A 132 -2.28 5.20 6.75
CA SER A 132 -2.58 6.51 6.17
C SER A 132 -1.44 7.52 6.33
N ALA A 133 -1.47 8.61 5.55
CA ALA A 133 -0.52 9.71 5.69
C ALA A 133 -0.58 10.36 7.08
N GLU A 134 -1.78 10.46 7.66
CA GLU A 134 -2.00 10.99 9.01
C GLU A 134 -1.32 10.12 10.08
N VAL A 135 -1.42 8.78 9.97
CA VAL A 135 -0.69 7.86 10.86
C VAL A 135 0.82 7.97 10.64
N LYS A 136 1.27 8.13 9.39
CA LYS A 136 2.70 8.38 9.10
C LYS A 136 3.22 9.67 9.73
N ALA A 137 2.38 10.70 9.83
CA ALA A 137 2.74 11.97 10.49
C ALA A 137 2.94 11.83 12.02
N LEU A 138 2.41 10.75 12.63
CA LEU A 138 2.59 10.41 14.05
C LEU A 138 3.72 9.39 14.28
N THR A 139 4.53 9.12 13.25
CA THR A 139 5.48 8.02 13.22
C THR A 139 6.91 8.54 13.15
N ASP A 140 7.82 7.97 13.94
CA ASP A 140 9.25 8.28 13.85
C ASP A 140 9.91 7.54 12.67
N ILE A 141 9.55 6.26 12.46
CA ILE A 141 10.16 5.43 11.40
C ILE A 141 9.09 4.60 10.69
N VAL A 142 8.98 4.77 9.38
CA VAL A 142 8.14 3.91 8.52
C VAL A 142 8.98 2.75 7.99
N VAL A 143 8.46 1.54 8.12
CA VAL A 143 9.14 0.30 7.69
C VAL A 143 8.30 -0.50 6.69
N THR A 144 8.97 -1.44 6.03
CA THR A 144 8.32 -2.53 5.26
C THR A 144 8.57 -3.86 5.94
N SER A 145 7.86 -4.92 5.54
CA SER A 145 8.12 -6.27 6.04
C SER A 145 9.57 -6.72 5.81
N ALA A 146 10.18 -6.27 4.72
CA ALA A 146 11.57 -6.62 4.35
C ALA A 146 12.63 -6.00 5.26
N ASN A 147 12.38 -4.84 5.87
CA ASN A 147 13.39 -4.12 6.66
C ASN A 147 13.05 -3.94 8.15
N ALA A 148 11.84 -4.31 8.58
CA ALA A 148 11.37 -4.09 9.95
C ALA A 148 12.30 -4.70 11.00
N VAL A 149 12.73 -5.95 10.84
CA VAL A 149 13.68 -6.63 11.75
C VAL A 149 14.99 -5.86 11.85
N LYS A 150 15.56 -5.42 10.72
CA LYS A 150 16.81 -4.65 10.68
C LYS A 150 16.67 -3.31 11.41
N ILE A 151 15.58 -2.60 11.17
CA ILE A 151 15.30 -1.30 11.80
C ILE A 151 15.10 -1.47 13.30
N VAL A 152 14.31 -2.42 13.76
CA VAL A 152 14.09 -2.67 15.20
C VAL A 152 15.40 -3.03 15.91
N ASN A 153 16.26 -3.82 15.26
CA ASN A 153 17.58 -4.14 15.81
C ASN A 153 18.54 -2.93 15.89
N SER A 154 18.33 -1.89 15.07
CA SER A 154 19.14 -0.67 15.12
C SER A 154 18.72 0.31 16.22
N ILE A 155 17.53 0.15 16.82
CA ILE A 155 17.05 0.98 17.92
C ILE A 155 17.77 0.62 19.21
N PRO A 156 18.28 1.60 20.00
CA PRO A 156 18.89 1.32 21.29
C PRO A 156 18.02 0.45 22.19
N LYS A 157 18.62 -0.48 22.91
CA LYS A 157 17.86 -1.50 23.68
C LYS A 157 17.05 -0.94 24.85
N ASP A 158 17.44 0.21 25.38
CA ASP A 158 16.76 0.94 26.44
C ASP A 158 15.53 1.73 25.95
N LYS A 159 15.37 1.91 24.64
CA LYS A 159 14.21 2.62 24.08
C LYS A 159 13.03 1.68 23.88
N PRO A 160 11.88 1.97 24.50
CA PRO A 160 10.65 1.23 24.24
C PRO A 160 10.13 1.56 22.83
N ILE A 161 9.39 0.61 22.23
CA ILE A 161 8.92 0.71 20.83
C ILE A 161 7.43 0.48 20.79
N ILE A 162 6.71 1.33 20.06
CA ILE A 162 5.38 1.06 19.53
C ILE A 162 5.54 0.53 18.10
N PHE A 163 4.81 -0.55 17.77
CA PHE A 163 4.75 -1.08 16.41
C PHE A 163 3.30 -1.15 15.91
N ALA A 164 3.00 -0.53 14.77
CA ALA A 164 1.68 -0.43 14.18
C ALA A 164 1.77 -0.52 12.64
N PRO A 165 0.64 -0.68 11.91
CA PRO A 165 -0.65 -1.09 12.43
C PRO A 165 -0.80 -2.62 12.55
N ASP A 166 0.08 -3.43 11.93
CA ASP A 166 -0.05 -4.89 11.82
C ASP A 166 0.53 -5.60 13.04
N LYS A 167 -0.35 -6.13 13.92
CA LYS A 167 0.05 -6.92 15.10
C LYS A 167 0.78 -8.20 14.73
N ASN A 168 0.46 -8.82 13.58
CA ASN A 168 1.07 -10.09 13.18
C ASN A 168 2.52 -9.86 12.71
N LEU A 169 2.76 -8.82 11.91
CA LEU A 169 4.11 -8.40 11.58
C LEU A 169 4.89 -7.99 12.85
N GLY A 170 4.24 -7.25 13.76
CA GLY A 170 4.84 -6.86 15.04
C GLY A 170 5.26 -8.06 15.88
N LYS A 171 4.43 -9.09 16.01
CA LYS A 171 4.76 -10.35 16.71
C LYS A 171 5.94 -11.04 16.06
N TYR A 172 5.92 -11.19 14.73
CA TYR A 172 7.04 -11.76 13.98
C TYR A 172 8.36 -11.01 14.23
N VAL A 173 8.32 -9.67 14.20
CA VAL A 173 9.52 -8.85 14.48
C VAL A 173 9.99 -9.04 15.92
N MET A 174 9.07 -9.14 16.90
CA MET A 174 9.42 -9.45 18.29
C MET A 174 10.13 -10.81 18.44
N GLU A 175 9.62 -11.84 17.75
CA GLU A 175 10.22 -13.18 17.72
C GLU A 175 11.63 -13.16 17.12
N GLN A 176 11.82 -12.48 15.97
CA GLN A 176 13.10 -12.41 15.27
C GLN A 176 14.16 -11.57 16.01
N THR A 177 13.74 -10.58 16.80
CA THR A 177 14.67 -9.63 17.45
C THR A 177 14.85 -9.89 18.95
N GLY A 178 13.97 -10.67 19.55
CA GLY A 178 13.87 -10.85 21.00
C GLY A 178 13.43 -9.55 21.75
N ARG A 179 13.03 -8.51 21.02
CA ARG A 179 12.61 -7.21 21.58
C ARG A 179 11.12 -7.27 21.97
N LYS A 180 10.81 -6.85 23.19
CA LYS A 180 9.41 -6.56 23.56
C LYS A 180 9.00 -5.21 22.96
N MET A 181 7.85 -5.17 22.32
CA MET A 181 7.26 -3.96 21.75
C MET A 181 5.80 -3.84 22.16
N LEU A 182 5.31 -2.63 22.26
CA LEU A 182 3.88 -2.35 22.41
C LEU A 182 3.26 -2.37 21.02
N LEU A 183 2.32 -3.28 20.80
CA LEU A 183 1.69 -3.48 19.50
C LEU A 183 0.33 -2.79 19.46
N TRP A 184 0.06 -2.09 18.34
CA TRP A 184 -1.29 -1.73 17.96
C TRP A 184 -2.09 -2.98 17.60
N ASP A 185 -3.36 -3.07 18.00
CA ASP A 185 -4.21 -4.26 17.71
C ASP A 185 -4.90 -4.18 16.36
N GLY A 186 -4.15 -3.91 15.30
CA GLY A 186 -4.64 -3.90 13.92
C GLY A 186 -4.23 -5.16 13.16
N SER A 187 -5.03 -5.52 12.15
CA SER A 187 -4.75 -6.67 11.28
C SER A 187 -5.34 -6.51 9.89
N CYS A 188 -4.80 -7.26 8.95
CA CYS A 188 -5.31 -7.35 7.58
C CYS A 188 -6.34 -8.49 7.50
N VAL A 189 -7.57 -8.20 7.09
CA VAL A 189 -8.61 -9.23 6.95
C VAL A 189 -8.22 -10.32 5.94
N VAL A 190 -7.41 -9.99 4.94
CA VAL A 190 -6.90 -10.96 3.97
C VAL A 190 -5.91 -11.91 4.64
N HIS A 191 -4.97 -11.39 5.44
CA HIS A 191 -4.00 -12.21 6.16
C HIS A 191 -4.68 -13.11 7.22
N GLU A 192 -5.67 -12.59 7.94
CA GLU A 192 -6.47 -13.37 8.90
C GLU A 192 -7.28 -14.50 8.23
N ALA A 193 -7.64 -14.33 6.93
CA ALA A 193 -8.35 -15.37 6.18
C ALA A 193 -7.45 -16.54 5.74
N PHE A 194 -6.12 -16.38 5.75
CA PHE A 194 -5.20 -17.49 5.50
C PHE A 194 -5.21 -18.45 6.70
N SER A 195 -5.49 -19.73 6.43
CA SER A 195 -5.40 -20.77 7.44
C SER A 195 -4.46 -21.87 6.98
N LEU A 196 -3.68 -22.41 7.93
CA LEU A 196 -2.77 -23.53 7.66
C LEU A 196 -3.53 -24.74 7.11
N ASP A 197 -4.72 -25.02 7.65
CA ASP A 197 -5.55 -26.14 7.21
C ASP A 197 -5.99 -26.01 5.75
N LYS A 198 -6.34 -24.78 5.31
CA LYS A 198 -6.67 -24.52 3.90
C LYS A 198 -5.45 -24.66 2.99
N LEU A 199 -4.28 -24.25 3.45
CA LEU A 199 -3.04 -24.43 2.70
C LEU A 199 -2.67 -25.92 2.58
N ILE A 200 -2.76 -26.69 3.66
CA ILE A 200 -2.53 -28.14 3.65
C ILE A 200 -3.53 -28.85 2.74
N ALA A 201 -4.78 -28.40 2.69
CA ALA A 201 -5.80 -29.00 1.81
C ALA A 201 -5.57 -28.76 0.29
N LEU A 202 -4.61 -27.88 -0.07
CA LEU A 202 -4.19 -27.63 -1.45
C LEU A 202 -3.06 -28.56 -1.92
N TYR A 203 -2.44 -29.31 -1.00
CA TYR A 203 -1.40 -30.31 -1.27
C TYR A 203 -1.97 -31.73 -1.15
#